data_338545e2d562a9dd694dc2914b9f5c7e
#
_entry.id   338545e2d562a9dd694dc2914b9f5c7e
#
_cell.length_a   1.000
_cell.length_b   1.000
_cell.length_c   1.000
_cell.angle_alpha   90.00
_cell.angle_beta   90.00
_cell.angle_gamma   90.00
#
_symmetry.space_group_name_H-M   'P 1'
#
loop_
_entity.id
_entity.type
_entity.pdbx_description
1 polymer ?
#
loop_
_entity_poly.entity_id
_entity_poly.type
_entity_poly.pdbx_seq_one_letter_code
_entity_poly.pdbx_strand_id
1 'polypeptide(L)'
;MLPRFENYNDLYEKFKWNIPYYYNIASDTVDKDKYQNRTALINILDSGKIEKWTFSDFKISANKLANVFDYFKLKANARVGIILGQCPEAAISHMACFKSGRISIPLFSLFGTEALYYRLMNSKASLVICDDISLIKIQEIHEKLPDLKVIICVNGDKHEGYTFNFNKLLDNASPNYKTKITKPNDPAIIIYTSGTTGGPKGALLPHQSLLGHIPGVEMPHEFLSSLDPVQDVFWTPADWAWIGGLFDVLLPAWHFGIPVISYRSGKFDPEFAFHLMSKFKVRNTFLPPTALKMMKAVNLSKNINGLNLRTVGSGGEALGEELLEWGNKILGVGINEFYGQTECNLTVSNNGALMVSKQGSIGKPVPGHVVKLMDKNNQFISKEGCDGEIVVKYDTPVAFLKYWDNNEETKKKVIDGWLHTGDYAYKDDEGYLYFKGREDDIINSSGYRIGPSEVEDCILSHSEVEMVAVIGVPDKIRGEIIK
;
A
#
# COMPACT_ATOMS: atom_id res chain seq x y z
N MET A 1 5.01 17.44 -2.53
CA MET A 1 6.27 17.30 -3.26
C MET A 1 6.12 17.67 -4.74
N LEU A 2 4.99 17.33 -5.37
CA LEU A 2 4.74 17.75 -6.75
C LEU A 2 4.57 19.28 -6.82
N PRO A 3 5.30 19.98 -7.68
CA PRO A 3 5.03 21.38 -7.97
C PRO A 3 3.72 21.52 -8.74
N ARG A 4 3.01 22.63 -8.57
CA ARG A 4 1.79 22.88 -9.34
C ARG A 4 2.12 23.38 -10.74
N PHE A 5 1.54 22.72 -11.73
CA PHE A 5 1.55 23.13 -13.14
C PHE A 5 0.12 23.14 -13.67
N GLU A 6 -0.11 23.81 -14.79
CA GLU A 6 -1.42 23.90 -15.42
C GLU A 6 -1.79 22.66 -16.21
N ASN A 7 -0.79 21.85 -16.58
CA ASN A 7 -1.01 20.63 -17.37
C ASN A 7 -0.02 19.52 -16.98
N TYR A 8 -0.38 18.30 -17.32
CA TYR A 8 0.38 17.10 -17.02
C TYR A 8 1.76 17.08 -17.69
N ASN A 9 1.87 17.51 -18.97
CA ASN A 9 3.14 17.39 -19.71
C ASN A 9 4.23 18.26 -19.07
N ASP A 10 3.89 19.49 -18.72
CA ASP A 10 4.80 20.38 -18.01
C ASP A 10 5.24 19.81 -16.67
N LEU A 11 4.30 19.24 -15.92
CA LEU A 11 4.61 18.61 -14.65
C LEU A 11 5.55 17.41 -14.83
N TYR A 12 5.26 16.54 -15.79
CA TYR A 12 6.04 15.33 -16.04
C TYR A 12 7.48 15.65 -16.49
N GLU A 13 7.64 16.58 -17.41
CA GLU A 13 8.95 16.95 -17.99
C GLU A 13 9.83 17.73 -17.00
N LYS A 14 9.23 18.61 -16.21
CA LYS A 14 9.97 19.52 -15.32
C LYS A 14 10.20 18.95 -13.92
N PHE A 15 9.52 17.86 -13.55
CA PHE A 15 9.71 17.24 -12.25
C PHE A 15 11.12 16.65 -12.13
N LYS A 16 11.76 16.89 -10.99
CA LYS A 16 13.06 16.31 -10.63
C LYS A 16 13.05 15.83 -9.20
N TRP A 17 13.62 14.64 -9.00
CA TRP A 17 13.81 14.10 -7.66
C TRP A 17 14.75 14.97 -6.83
N ASN A 18 14.38 15.23 -5.60
CA ASN A 18 15.23 15.81 -4.58
C ASN A 18 15.34 14.81 -3.41
N ILE A 19 16.26 13.85 -3.54
CA ILE A 19 16.52 12.84 -2.54
C ILE A 19 17.64 13.32 -1.63
N PRO A 20 17.41 13.51 -0.33
CA PRO A 20 18.47 13.93 0.60
C PRO A 20 19.57 12.89 0.73
N TYR A 21 20.79 13.32 1.03
CA TYR A 21 21.93 12.41 1.24
C TYR A 21 21.72 11.47 2.44
N TYR A 22 21.03 11.94 3.48
CA TYR A 22 20.52 11.13 4.59
C TYR A 22 19.01 11.23 4.64
N TYR A 23 18.35 10.11 4.80
CA TYR A 23 16.91 10.05 4.87
C TYR A 23 16.43 8.89 5.75
N ASN A 24 15.48 9.18 6.64
CA ASN A 24 14.81 8.19 7.49
C ASN A 24 13.31 8.48 7.49
N ILE A 25 12.49 7.44 7.24
CA ILE A 25 11.03 7.58 7.18
C ILE A 25 10.47 8.20 8.47
N ALA A 26 10.95 7.77 9.65
CA ALA A 26 10.44 8.31 10.92
C ALA A 26 10.81 9.80 11.11
N SER A 27 11.99 10.22 10.64
CA SER A 27 12.38 11.63 10.67
C SER A 27 11.52 12.49 9.76
N ASP A 28 11.04 11.91 8.68
CA ASP A 28 10.19 12.59 7.69
C ASP A 28 8.67 12.50 8.01
N THR A 29 8.31 11.80 9.05
CA THR A 29 6.94 11.65 9.52
C THR A 29 6.79 12.15 10.97
N VAL A 30 6.99 11.29 11.96
CA VAL A 30 6.69 11.58 13.38
C VAL A 30 7.70 12.50 14.05
N ASP A 31 8.91 12.69 13.53
CA ASP A 31 9.91 13.55 14.14
C ASP A 31 9.87 15.01 13.63
N LYS A 32 9.03 15.36 12.65
CA LYS A 32 8.90 16.74 12.18
C LYS A 32 8.36 17.67 13.26
N ASP A 33 9.16 18.59 13.74
CA ASP A 33 8.80 19.49 14.85
C ASP A 33 7.55 20.33 14.55
N LYS A 34 7.36 20.73 13.31
CA LYS A 34 6.20 21.55 12.89
C LYS A 34 4.84 20.84 13.04
N TYR A 35 4.81 19.52 13.22
CA TYR A 35 3.57 18.75 13.33
C TYR A 35 3.28 18.21 14.73
N GLN A 36 4.18 18.36 15.70
CA GLN A 36 4.13 17.67 16.99
C GLN A 36 2.79 17.79 17.73
N ASN A 37 2.17 18.95 17.70
CA ASN A 37 0.89 19.22 18.37
C ASN A 37 -0.36 18.90 17.52
N ARG A 38 -0.16 18.42 16.28
CA ARG A 38 -1.28 18.06 15.40
C ARG A 38 -1.74 16.63 15.67
N THR A 39 -3.02 16.39 15.45
CA THR A 39 -3.55 15.02 15.41
C THR A 39 -2.90 14.28 14.23
N ALA A 40 -2.30 13.13 14.51
CA ALA A 40 -1.74 12.21 13.52
C ALA A 40 -2.71 11.07 13.21
N LEU A 41 -3.43 10.60 14.25
CA LEU A 41 -4.35 9.47 14.13
C LEU A 41 -5.64 9.70 14.92
N ILE A 42 -6.75 9.34 14.31
CA ILE A 42 -8.06 9.23 14.96
C ILE A 42 -8.38 7.74 15.03
N ASN A 43 -8.19 7.13 16.19
CA ASN A 43 -8.40 5.70 16.40
C ASN A 43 -9.82 5.44 16.89
N ILE A 44 -10.54 4.57 16.19
CA ILE A 44 -11.89 4.12 16.56
C ILE A 44 -11.78 2.71 17.12
N LEU A 45 -12.11 2.58 18.42
CA LEU A 45 -12.11 1.28 19.10
C LEU A 45 -13.42 0.52 18.78
N ASP A 46 -13.40 -0.81 18.96
CA ASP A 46 -14.57 -1.66 18.78
C ASP A 46 -15.77 -1.25 19.68
N SER A 47 -15.47 -0.64 20.83
CA SER A 47 -16.48 -0.04 21.72
C SER A 47 -17.16 1.22 21.17
N GLY A 48 -16.70 1.72 20.02
CA GLY A 48 -17.12 3.00 19.45
C GLY A 48 -16.43 4.23 20.10
N LYS A 49 -15.57 4.04 21.11
CA LYS A 49 -14.75 5.11 21.70
C LYS A 49 -13.76 5.62 20.68
N ILE A 50 -13.58 6.94 20.64
CA ILE A 50 -12.64 7.62 19.76
C ILE A 50 -11.45 8.11 20.57
N GLU A 51 -10.24 7.81 20.10
CA GLU A 51 -9.00 8.29 20.67
C GLU A 51 -8.25 9.11 19.63
N LYS A 52 -7.70 10.26 20.05
CA LYS A 52 -6.88 11.11 19.19
C LYS A 52 -5.44 11.04 19.66
N TRP A 53 -4.55 10.71 18.73
CA TRP A 53 -3.12 10.63 18.94
C TRP A 53 -2.43 11.74 18.16
N THR A 54 -1.56 12.49 18.83
CA THR A 54 -0.75 13.53 18.18
C THR A 54 0.54 12.94 17.59
N PHE A 55 1.20 13.68 16.70
CA PHE A 55 2.55 13.31 16.23
C PHE A 55 3.53 13.19 17.39
N SER A 56 3.41 14.03 18.43
CA SER A 56 4.20 13.94 19.65
C SER A 56 3.99 12.62 20.40
N ASP A 57 2.74 12.15 20.51
CA ASP A 57 2.44 10.87 21.15
C ASP A 57 3.10 9.72 20.40
N PHE A 58 3.05 9.72 19.06
CA PHE A 58 3.74 8.73 18.23
C PHE A 58 5.25 8.82 18.34
N LYS A 59 5.83 10.03 18.33
CA LYS A 59 7.29 10.24 18.53
C LYS A 59 7.75 9.63 19.85
N ILE A 60 7.06 9.96 20.94
CA ILE A 60 7.38 9.48 22.28
C ILE A 60 7.24 7.95 22.36
N SER A 61 6.12 7.40 21.90
CA SER A 61 5.87 5.96 21.97
C SER A 61 6.83 5.16 21.09
N ALA A 62 7.16 5.66 19.90
CA ALA A 62 8.16 5.06 19.02
C ALA A 62 9.58 5.14 19.61
N ASN A 63 9.93 6.23 20.30
CA ASN A 63 11.19 6.34 21.03
C ASN A 63 11.28 5.28 22.13
N LYS A 64 10.23 5.12 22.93
CA LYS A 64 10.15 4.10 23.99
C LYS A 64 10.32 2.70 23.42
N LEU A 65 9.59 2.37 22.33
CA LEU A 65 9.70 1.05 21.70
C LEU A 65 11.08 0.82 21.05
N ALA A 66 11.70 1.85 20.48
CA ALA A 66 13.07 1.75 19.97
C ALA A 66 14.08 1.45 21.10
N ASN A 67 13.92 2.04 22.30
CA ASN A 67 14.69 1.71 23.49
C ASN A 67 14.42 0.27 23.97
N VAL A 68 13.19 -0.22 23.86
CA VAL A 68 12.85 -1.63 24.13
C VAL A 68 13.59 -2.57 23.20
N PHE A 69 13.69 -2.23 21.91
CA PHE A 69 14.48 -3.03 20.96
C PHE A 69 15.98 -3.07 21.36
N ASP A 70 16.53 -1.95 21.82
CA ASP A 70 17.92 -1.90 22.30
C ASP A 70 18.09 -2.67 23.62
N TYR A 71 17.11 -2.65 24.54
CA TYR A 71 17.08 -3.47 25.75
C TYR A 71 17.17 -4.97 25.44
N PHE A 72 16.42 -5.44 24.44
CA PHE A 72 16.51 -6.82 23.95
C PHE A 72 17.72 -7.09 23.05
N LYS A 73 18.63 -6.12 22.90
CA LYS A 73 19.86 -6.22 22.09
C LYS A 73 19.61 -6.63 20.63
N LEU A 74 18.50 -6.19 20.06
CA LEU A 74 18.25 -6.40 18.63
C LEU A 74 19.33 -5.68 17.81
N LYS A 75 19.97 -6.43 16.91
CA LYS A 75 21.00 -5.88 16.02
C LYS A 75 20.40 -4.87 15.03
N ALA A 76 21.25 -4.03 14.45
CA ALA A 76 20.88 -3.26 13.26
C ALA A 76 20.40 -4.21 12.14
N ASN A 77 19.42 -3.77 11.37
CA ASN A 77 18.75 -4.58 10.34
C ASN A 77 18.07 -5.87 10.86
N ALA A 78 17.89 -6.05 12.18
CA ALA A 78 17.04 -7.12 12.68
C ALA A 78 15.61 -6.94 12.17
N ARG A 79 14.96 -8.05 11.82
CA ARG A 79 13.60 -8.04 11.27
C ARG A 79 12.61 -8.16 12.41
N VAL A 80 11.61 -7.28 12.40
CA VAL A 80 10.55 -7.20 13.40
C VAL A 80 9.21 -7.47 12.69
N GLY A 81 8.60 -8.61 13.00
CA GLY A 81 7.26 -8.94 12.52
C GLY A 81 6.22 -8.11 13.25
N ILE A 82 5.29 -7.51 12.50
CA ILE A 82 4.18 -6.72 13.04
C ILE A 82 2.89 -7.35 12.56
N ILE A 83 2.19 -8.07 13.45
CA ILE A 83 0.95 -8.80 13.16
C ILE A 83 -0.19 -8.07 13.86
N LEU A 84 -0.53 -6.91 13.34
CA LEU A 84 -1.52 -6.00 13.87
C LEU A 84 -2.31 -5.39 12.73
N GLY A 85 -3.62 -5.23 12.91
CA GLY A 85 -4.44 -4.40 12.01
C GLY A 85 -4.19 -2.91 12.22
N GLN A 86 -5.04 -2.06 11.62
CA GLN A 86 -4.94 -0.61 11.77
C GLN A 86 -5.16 -0.20 13.24
N CYS A 87 -4.10 0.15 13.94
CA CYS A 87 -4.14 0.63 15.32
C CYS A 87 -2.89 1.47 15.66
N PRO A 88 -2.91 2.25 16.75
CA PRO A 88 -1.75 3.02 17.18
C PRO A 88 -0.49 2.19 17.36
N GLU A 89 -0.59 1.00 17.93
CA GLU A 89 0.53 0.10 18.22
C GLU A 89 1.23 -0.38 16.93
N ALA A 90 0.46 -0.62 15.84
CA ALA A 90 1.02 -0.97 14.53
C ALA A 90 1.88 0.19 14.00
N ALA A 91 1.35 1.41 14.01
CA ALA A 91 2.06 2.59 13.55
C ALA A 91 3.30 2.89 14.43
N ILE A 92 3.19 2.79 15.75
CA ILE A 92 4.31 2.93 16.71
C ILE A 92 5.40 1.91 16.36
N SER A 93 5.04 0.67 16.06
CA SER A 93 5.96 -0.42 15.76
C SER A 93 6.76 -0.15 14.47
N HIS A 94 6.10 0.31 13.40
CA HIS A 94 6.78 0.73 12.18
C HIS A 94 7.74 1.90 12.44
N MET A 95 7.27 2.93 13.14
CA MET A 95 8.11 4.09 13.44
C MET A 95 9.33 3.71 14.31
N ALA A 96 9.16 2.84 15.30
CA ALA A 96 10.27 2.37 16.14
C ALA A 96 11.30 1.58 15.31
N CYS A 97 10.87 0.74 14.37
CA CYS A 97 11.78 0.06 13.43
C CYS A 97 12.57 1.07 12.61
N PHE A 98 11.92 2.04 11.98
CA PHE A 98 12.59 3.05 11.15
C PHE A 98 13.55 3.91 11.98
N LYS A 99 13.13 4.40 13.15
CA LYS A 99 13.99 5.19 14.06
C LYS A 99 15.26 4.45 14.46
N SER A 100 15.14 3.17 14.67
CA SER A 100 16.21 2.35 15.24
C SER A 100 17.02 1.56 14.19
N GLY A 101 16.72 1.76 12.88
CA GLY A 101 17.39 1.07 11.77
C GLY A 101 17.17 -0.45 11.79
N ARG A 102 15.97 -0.87 12.22
CA ARG A 102 15.46 -2.25 12.10
C ARG A 102 14.51 -2.32 10.93
N ILE A 103 14.34 -3.51 10.37
CA ILE A 103 13.48 -3.74 9.21
C ILE A 103 12.12 -4.20 9.72
N SER A 104 11.06 -3.45 9.44
CA SER A 104 9.71 -3.86 9.78
C SER A 104 9.17 -4.87 8.76
N ILE A 105 8.34 -5.81 9.23
CA ILE A 105 7.66 -6.80 8.41
C ILE A 105 6.18 -6.74 8.76
N PRO A 106 5.37 -5.97 8.04
CA PRO A 106 3.93 -5.99 8.24
C PRO A 106 3.37 -7.34 7.81
N LEU A 107 2.57 -7.95 8.68
CA LEU A 107 1.94 -9.24 8.46
C LEU A 107 0.46 -9.14 8.78
N PHE A 108 -0.36 -9.63 7.88
CA PHE A 108 -1.80 -9.57 8.02
C PHE A 108 -2.29 -10.44 9.19
N SER A 109 -3.05 -9.86 10.10
CA SER A 109 -3.52 -10.54 11.33
C SER A 109 -4.43 -11.75 11.04
N LEU A 110 -5.05 -11.80 9.85
CA LEU A 110 -5.86 -12.92 9.41
C LEU A 110 -5.05 -14.08 8.80
N PHE A 111 -3.74 -13.96 8.64
CA PHE A 111 -2.94 -15.10 8.20
C PHE A 111 -3.07 -16.27 9.15
N GLY A 112 -3.19 -17.47 8.57
CA GLY A 112 -3.11 -18.74 9.32
C GLY A 112 -1.67 -19.03 9.80
N THR A 113 -1.54 -20.00 10.67
CA THR A 113 -0.29 -20.40 11.33
C THR A 113 0.82 -20.72 10.31
N GLU A 114 0.52 -21.46 9.24
CA GLU A 114 1.50 -21.83 8.20
C GLU A 114 2.01 -20.61 7.41
N ALA A 115 1.09 -19.69 7.08
CA ALA A 115 1.42 -18.46 6.36
C ALA A 115 2.33 -17.54 7.19
N LEU A 116 2.10 -17.48 8.51
CA LEU A 116 2.96 -16.76 9.46
C LEU A 116 4.30 -17.46 9.61
N TYR A 117 4.30 -18.79 9.79
CA TYR A 117 5.52 -19.58 9.88
C TYR A 117 6.47 -19.34 8.69
N TYR A 118 5.95 -19.47 7.47
CA TYR A 118 6.75 -19.26 6.27
C TYR A 118 7.42 -17.88 6.25
N ARG A 119 6.66 -16.82 6.52
CA ARG A 119 7.16 -15.44 6.44
C ARG A 119 8.15 -15.10 7.54
N LEU A 120 7.89 -15.55 8.76
CA LEU A 120 8.78 -15.32 9.91
C LEU A 120 10.08 -16.13 9.78
N MET A 121 10.01 -17.36 9.28
CA MET A 121 11.17 -18.20 9.01
C MET A 121 12.02 -17.63 7.87
N ASN A 122 11.40 -17.30 6.73
CA ASN A 122 12.10 -16.75 5.57
C ASN A 122 12.76 -15.40 5.92
N SER A 123 12.07 -14.52 6.64
CA SER A 123 12.63 -13.23 7.05
C SER A 123 13.67 -13.36 8.17
N LYS A 124 13.74 -14.49 8.85
CA LYS A 124 14.55 -14.67 10.07
C LYS A 124 14.19 -13.59 11.09
N ALA A 125 12.89 -13.41 11.34
CA ALA A 125 12.38 -12.40 12.26
C ALA A 125 12.89 -12.67 13.69
N SER A 126 13.44 -11.65 14.32
CA SER A 126 14.04 -11.78 15.66
C SER A 126 13.08 -11.36 16.78
N LEU A 127 12.08 -10.58 16.45
CA LEU A 127 11.02 -10.11 17.35
C LEU A 127 9.70 -10.06 16.58
N VAL A 128 8.60 -10.36 17.27
CA VAL A 128 7.23 -10.18 16.77
C VAL A 128 6.45 -9.29 17.72
N ILE A 129 5.66 -8.36 17.16
CA ILE A 129 4.65 -7.58 17.88
C ILE A 129 3.28 -8.01 17.35
N CYS A 130 2.38 -8.45 18.22
CA CYS A 130 1.11 -9.03 17.81
C CYS A 130 -0.02 -8.73 18.82
N ASP A 131 -1.25 -9.00 18.41
CA ASP A 131 -2.39 -9.07 19.30
C ASP A 131 -2.49 -10.46 19.98
N ASP A 132 -3.44 -10.59 20.91
CA ASP A 132 -3.71 -11.84 21.65
C ASP A 132 -4.16 -12.99 20.73
N ILE A 133 -4.96 -12.72 19.69
CA ILE A 133 -5.39 -13.72 18.71
C ILE A 133 -4.19 -14.26 17.91
N SER A 134 -3.34 -13.37 17.45
CA SER A 134 -2.15 -13.74 16.70
C SER A 134 -1.09 -14.39 17.60
N LEU A 135 -1.05 -14.05 18.89
CA LEU A 135 -0.14 -14.65 19.85
C LEU A 135 -0.33 -16.17 19.92
N ILE A 136 -1.56 -16.66 19.94
CA ILE A 136 -1.87 -18.09 19.96
C ILE A 136 -1.22 -18.80 18.76
N LYS A 137 -1.39 -18.23 17.56
CA LYS A 137 -0.80 -18.78 16.32
C LYS A 137 0.73 -18.79 16.36
N ILE A 138 1.34 -17.74 16.94
CA ILE A 138 2.81 -17.64 17.03
C ILE A 138 3.35 -18.63 18.06
N GLN A 139 2.65 -18.84 19.17
CA GLN A 139 3.08 -19.83 20.18
C GLN A 139 3.11 -21.25 19.59
N GLU A 140 2.17 -21.63 18.72
CA GLU A 140 2.13 -22.95 18.05
C GLU A 140 3.38 -23.21 17.17
N ILE A 141 4.01 -22.16 16.64
CA ILE A 141 5.15 -22.28 15.71
C ILE A 141 6.48 -21.80 16.31
N HIS A 142 6.46 -21.24 17.50
CA HIS A 142 7.63 -20.59 18.10
C HIS A 142 8.87 -21.49 18.14
N GLU A 143 8.71 -22.76 18.54
CA GLU A 143 9.82 -23.72 18.60
C GLU A 143 10.48 -23.99 17.23
N LYS A 144 9.72 -23.77 16.14
CA LYS A 144 10.20 -23.94 14.76
C LYS A 144 10.86 -22.67 14.21
N LEU A 145 10.90 -21.58 14.98
CA LEU A 145 11.43 -20.26 14.58
C LEU A 145 12.71 -19.94 15.37
N PRO A 146 13.88 -20.47 14.98
CA PRO A 146 15.11 -20.37 15.77
C PRO A 146 15.63 -18.96 15.96
N ASP A 147 15.27 -18.02 15.07
CA ASP A 147 15.67 -16.62 15.14
C ASP A 147 14.72 -15.78 16.01
N LEU A 148 13.48 -16.22 16.25
CA LEU A 148 12.49 -15.49 17.04
C LEU A 148 12.79 -15.62 18.54
N LYS A 149 13.24 -14.51 19.16
CA LYS A 149 13.67 -14.47 20.56
C LYS A 149 12.70 -13.76 21.49
N VAL A 150 11.87 -12.87 20.94
CA VAL A 150 10.98 -12.00 21.72
C VAL A 150 9.65 -11.88 21.04
N ILE A 151 8.57 -12.01 21.81
CA ILE A 151 7.21 -11.71 21.39
C ILE A 151 6.68 -10.58 22.29
N ILE A 152 6.14 -9.53 21.70
CA ILE A 152 5.48 -8.43 22.40
C ILE A 152 4.00 -8.45 22.05
N CYS A 153 3.13 -8.67 23.05
CA CYS A 153 1.68 -8.70 22.88
C CYS A 153 1.05 -7.38 23.32
N VAL A 154 0.17 -6.80 22.50
CA VAL A 154 -0.47 -5.51 22.79
C VAL A 154 -1.61 -5.60 23.79
N ASN A 155 -2.36 -6.72 23.81
CA ASN A 155 -3.57 -6.89 24.63
C ASN A 155 -3.44 -7.93 25.76
N GLY A 156 -2.30 -8.61 25.88
CA GLY A 156 -2.14 -9.72 26.83
C GLY A 156 -1.64 -9.30 28.21
N ASP A 157 -2.25 -9.80 29.26
CA ASP A 157 -1.78 -9.60 30.66
C ASP A 157 -0.69 -10.59 31.06
N LYS A 158 -0.54 -11.70 30.37
CA LYS A 158 0.38 -12.78 30.73
C LYS A 158 1.76 -12.55 30.15
N HIS A 159 2.74 -12.62 31.04
CA HIS A 159 4.16 -12.58 30.69
C HIS A 159 4.76 -13.90 31.15
N GLU A 160 5.03 -14.79 30.23
CA GLU A 160 5.74 -16.05 30.51
C GLU A 160 6.84 -16.25 29.47
N GLY A 161 8.05 -16.52 29.97
CA GLY A 161 9.19 -16.84 29.14
C GLY A 161 9.62 -15.69 28.20
N TYR A 162 9.37 -15.87 26.90
CA TYR A 162 9.75 -14.94 25.83
C TYR A 162 8.64 -13.96 25.41
N THR A 163 7.48 -13.97 26.09
CA THR A 163 6.34 -13.09 25.79
C THR A 163 6.25 -11.92 26.77
N PHE A 164 6.10 -10.70 26.26
CA PHE A 164 6.08 -9.47 27.02
C PHE A 164 4.86 -8.62 26.66
N ASN A 165 4.40 -7.81 27.61
CA ASN A 165 3.30 -6.88 27.37
C ASN A 165 3.82 -5.54 26.82
N PHE A 166 3.20 -5.08 25.74
CA PHE A 166 3.56 -3.86 25.04
C PHE A 166 3.55 -2.63 25.98
N ASN A 167 2.44 -2.38 26.66
CA ASN A 167 2.27 -1.19 27.48
C ASN A 167 3.25 -1.19 28.67
N LYS A 168 3.42 -2.31 29.37
CA LYS A 168 4.36 -2.41 30.50
C LYS A 168 5.81 -2.16 30.06
N LEU A 169 6.20 -2.62 28.85
CA LEU A 169 7.52 -2.33 28.31
C LEU A 169 7.68 -0.82 28.02
N LEU A 170 6.68 -0.20 27.42
CA LEU A 170 6.72 1.23 27.10
C LEU A 170 6.70 2.10 28.37
N ASP A 171 5.94 1.73 29.40
CA ASP A 171 5.88 2.48 30.66
C ASP A 171 7.24 2.58 31.34
N ASN A 172 8.06 1.54 31.22
CA ASN A 172 9.39 1.46 31.79
C ASN A 172 10.53 1.97 30.89
N ALA A 173 10.22 2.32 29.64
CA ALA A 173 11.21 2.73 28.66
C ALA A 173 11.39 4.26 28.60
N SER A 174 12.62 4.69 28.33
CA SER A 174 12.93 6.12 28.12
C SER A 174 12.14 6.71 26.95
N PRO A 175 11.52 7.89 27.09
CA PRO A 175 10.88 8.61 26.00
C PRO A 175 11.87 9.26 25.03
N ASN A 176 13.16 9.27 25.38
CA ASN A 176 14.20 9.88 24.56
C ASN A 176 14.93 8.82 23.75
N TYR A 177 14.94 9.01 22.44
CA TYR A 177 15.69 8.18 21.49
C TYR A 177 16.20 9.05 20.34
N LYS A 178 17.47 8.93 20.00
CA LYS A 178 18.02 9.61 18.83
C LYS A 178 17.83 8.74 17.60
N THR A 179 16.97 9.17 16.68
CA THR A 179 16.72 8.47 15.41
C THR A 179 18.05 8.25 14.69
N LYS A 180 18.28 7.02 14.23
CA LYS A 180 19.49 6.67 13.49
C LYS A 180 19.55 7.41 12.16
N ILE A 181 20.74 7.88 11.85
CA ILE A 181 21.03 8.43 10.53
C ILE A 181 21.12 7.27 9.56
N THR A 182 20.23 7.25 8.57
CA THR A 182 20.19 6.26 7.50
C THR A 182 20.43 6.91 6.15
N LYS A 183 20.96 6.13 5.20
CA LYS A 183 20.97 6.51 3.79
C LYS A 183 19.63 6.24 3.15
N PRO A 184 19.27 6.94 2.07
CA PRO A 184 18.02 6.68 1.35
C PRO A 184 17.83 5.22 0.95
N ASN A 185 18.90 4.55 0.52
CA ASN A 185 18.89 3.14 0.09
C ASN A 185 19.06 2.13 1.24
N ASP A 186 19.14 2.56 2.51
CA ASP A 186 19.19 1.61 3.60
C ASP A 186 17.84 0.87 3.72
N PRO A 187 17.86 -0.45 4.02
CA PRO A 187 16.64 -1.24 4.18
C PRO A 187 15.71 -0.69 5.26
N ALA A 188 14.41 -0.65 4.98
CA ALA A 188 13.41 -0.17 5.93
C ALA A 188 12.31 -1.18 6.23
N ILE A 189 11.82 -1.89 5.21
CA ILE A 189 10.65 -2.75 5.34
C ILE A 189 10.70 -3.91 4.35
N ILE A 190 10.17 -5.08 4.76
CA ILE A 190 9.91 -6.21 3.86
C ILE A 190 8.40 -6.41 3.78
N ILE A 191 7.84 -6.30 2.59
CA ILE A 191 6.43 -6.59 2.31
C ILE A 191 6.35 -7.87 1.50
N TYR A 192 5.59 -8.87 2.00
CA TYR A 192 5.42 -10.13 1.31
C TYR A 192 4.30 -10.04 0.27
N THR A 193 4.64 -10.40 -0.97
CA THR A 193 3.70 -10.50 -2.10
C THR A 193 3.33 -11.95 -2.38
N SER A 194 2.13 -12.18 -2.91
CA SER A 194 1.75 -13.48 -3.47
C SER A 194 2.49 -13.67 -4.80
N GLY A 195 3.42 -14.60 -4.86
CA GLY A 195 4.05 -14.97 -6.15
C GLY A 195 3.12 -15.86 -6.96
N THR A 196 3.06 -15.68 -8.27
CA THR A 196 2.32 -16.56 -9.21
C THR A 196 2.97 -17.93 -9.33
N THR A 197 4.30 -18.00 -9.10
CA THR A 197 5.08 -19.24 -9.13
C THR A 197 5.87 -19.38 -7.83
N GLY A 198 5.46 -20.32 -6.96
CA GLY A 198 6.14 -20.61 -5.70
C GLY A 198 5.53 -19.93 -4.48
N GLY A 199 6.25 -19.91 -3.36
CA GLY A 199 5.82 -19.28 -2.11
C GLY A 199 5.87 -17.74 -2.15
N PRO A 200 5.27 -17.07 -1.13
CA PRO A 200 5.31 -15.62 -1.04
C PRO A 200 6.74 -15.05 -1.05
N LYS A 201 6.96 -13.97 -1.78
CA LYS A 201 8.27 -13.31 -1.91
C LYS A 201 8.29 -12.03 -1.07
N GLY A 202 9.33 -11.84 -0.27
CA GLY A 202 9.51 -10.62 0.52
C GLY A 202 10.20 -9.53 -0.28
N ALA A 203 9.46 -8.52 -0.74
CA ALA A 203 10.06 -7.35 -1.38
C ALA A 203 10.70 -6.43 -0.33
N LEU A 204 12.00 -6.23 -0.41
CA LEU A 204 12.76 -5.35 0.48
C LEU A 204 12.75 -3.93 -0.07
N LEU A 205 12.13 -3.02 0.66
CA LEU A 205 12.03 -1.61 0.29
C LEU A 205 12.99 -0.75 1.13
N PRO A 206 13.64 0.25 0.52
CA PRO A 206 14.51 1.19 1.21
C PRO A 206 13.73 2.32 1.89
N HIS A 207 14.42 3.10 2.73
CA HIS A 207 13.82 4.29 3.34
C HIS A 207 13.30 5.30 2.30
N GLN A 208 14.04 5.53 1.20
CA GLN A 208 13.61 6.47 0.15
C GLN A 208 12.29 6.08 -0.55
N SER A 209 11.80 4.85 -0.37
CA SER A 209 10.54 4.43 -0.97
C SER A 209 9.39 5.36 -0.59
N LEU A 210 9.39 5.94 0.61
CA LEU A 210 8.36 6.92 0.95
C LEU A 210 8.44 8.15 0.03
N LEU A 211 9.63 8.71 -0.20
CA LEU A 211 9.77 9.83 -1.14
C LEU A 211 9.37 9.44 -2.57
N GLY A 212 9.70 8.21 -2.96
CA GLY A 212 9.30 7.66 -4.26
C GLY A 212 7.79 7.54 -4.43
N HIS A 213 7.06 7.23 -3.35
CA HIS A 213 5.60 7.11 -3.38
C HIS A 213 4.88 8.47 -3.39
N ILE A 214 5.47 9.52 -2.81
CA ILE A 214 4.78 10.81 -2.65
C ILE A 214 4.18 11.33 -3.96
N PRO A 215 4.90 11.42 -5.09
CA PRO A 215 4.30 11.85 -6.35
C PRO A 215 3.15 10.95 -6.81
N GLY A 216 3.30 9.63 -6.64
CA GLY A 216 2.27 8.64 -6.97
C GLY A 216 1.00 8.81 -6.16
N VAL A 217 1.09 9.22 -4.89
CA VAL A 217 -0.05 9.50 -4.03
C VAL A 217 -0.62 10.90 -4.29
N GLU A 218 0.22 11.89 -4.58
CA GLU A 218 -0.26 13.25 -4.90
C GLU A 218 -1.04 13.30 -6.22
N MET A 219 -0.75 12.41 -7.17
CA MET A 219 -1.47 12.35 -8.45
C MET A 219 -2.96 12.01 -8.25
N PRO A 220 -3.37 10.85 -7.74
CA PRO A 220 -4.78 10.50 -7.58
C PRO A 220 -5.48 11.36 -6.52
N HIS A 221 -4.72 11.98 -5.62
CA HIS A 221 -5.25 12.89 -4.61
C HIS A 221 -5.05 14.37 -4.95
N GLU A 222 -4.80 14.69 -6.23
CA GLU A 222 -4.84 16.06 -6.76
C GLU A 222 -4.04 17.06 -5.89
N PHE A 223 -2.75 16.77 -5.69
CA PHE A 223 -1.80 17.60 -4.92
C PHE A 223 -2.10 17.73 -3.43
N LEU A 224 -1.88 16.66 -2.66
CA LEU A 224 -2.01 16.66 -1.20
C LEU A 224 -1.20 17.77 -0.51
N SER A 225 -0.04 18.11 -1.04
CA SER A 225 0.86 19.15 -0.49
C SER A 225 0.25 20.54 -0.45
N SER A 226 -0.82 20.78 -1.19
CA SER A 226 -1.50 22.08 -1.28
C SER A 226 -2.67 22.23 -0.31
N LEU A 227 -2.96 21.20 0.46
CA LEU A 227 -4.11 21.17 1.34
C LEU A 227 -3.80 21.85 2.68
N ASP A 228 -4.84 22.28 3.36
CA ASP A 228 -4.75 22.64 4.77
C ASP A 228 -4.75 21.37 5.62
N PRO A 229 -3.61 20.96 6.16
CA PRO A 229 -3.51 19.70 6.90
C PRO A 229 -4.37 19.67 8.17
N VAL A 230 -4.88 20.82 8.61
CA VAL A 230 -5.73 20.92 9.81
C VAL A 230 -7.15 20.46 9.50
N GLN A 231 -7.61 20.67 8.25
CA GLN A 231 -8.96 20.32 7.83
C GLN A 231 -9.04 19.02 7.04
N ASP A 232 -7.92 18.54 6.53
CA ASP A 232 -7.89 17.28 5.80
C ASP A 232 -7.85 16.08 6.74
N VAL A 233 -8.63 15.07 6.40
CA VAL A 233 -8.61 13.75 7.03
C VAL A 233 -8.49 12.71 5.94
N PHE A 234 -7.57 11.75 6.11
CA PHE A 234 -7.38 10.66 5.17
C PHE A 234 -7.86 9.34 5.79
N TRP A 235 -8.47 8.50 4.99
CA TRP A 235 -8.91 7.18 5.41
C TRP A 235 -8.80 6.14 4.29
N THR A 236 -8.64 4.88 4.66
CA THR A 236 -8.74 3.70 3.79
C THR A 236 -9.19 2.49 4.60
N PRO A 237 -10.01 1.60 4.03
CA PRO A 237 -10.25 0.27 4.63
C PRO A 237 -9.09 -0.71 4.40
N ALA A 238 -8.12 -0.38 3.54
CA ALA A 238 -6.98 -1.24 3.25
C ALA A 238 -6.09 -1.41 4.48
N ASP A 239 -5.78 -2.66 4.83
CA ASP A 239 -4.93 -2.97 5.98
C ASP A 239 -3.50 -2.44 5.78
N TRP A 240 -2.85 -2.02 6.87
CA TRP A 240 -1.47 -1.52 6.85
C TRP A 240 -0.42 -2.64 6.70
N ALA A 241 -0.84 -3.89 6.68
CA ALA A 241 0.02 -5.00 6.26
C ALA A 241 0.27 -5.01 4.75
N TRP A 242 -0.53 -4.29 3.97
CA TRP A 242 -0.37 -4.10 2.53
C TRP A 242 0.26 -2.76 2.20
N ILE A 243 0.95 -2.72 1.06
CA ILE A 243 1.59 -1.49 0.60
C ILE A 243 0.58 -0.35 0.43
N GLY A 244 -0.63 -0.65 -0.07
CA GLY A 244 -1.69 0.33 -0.28
C GLY A 244 -2.15 1.03 0.99
N GLY A 245 -2.37 0.30 2.09
CA GLY A 245 -2.75 0.92 3.37
C GLY A 245 -1.62 1.72 4.01
N LEU A 246 -0.39 1.21 3.93
CA LEU A 246 0.76 1.78 4.61
C LEU A 246 1.44 2.90 3.81
N PHE A 247 1.79 2.64 2.53
CA PHE A 247 2.57 3.57 1.69
C PHE A 247 1.72 4.46 0.79
N ASP A 248 0.42 4.16 0.61
CA ASP A 248 -0.45 5.04 -0.17
C ASP A 248 -1.33 5.92 0.72
N VAL A 249 -1.46 5.58 2.03
CA VAL A 249 -2.27 6.36 2.96
C VAL A 249 -1.49 6.79 4.19
N LEU A 250 -1.10 5.88 5.10
CA LEU A 250 -0.57 6.25 6.43
C LEU A 250 0.69 7.11 6.33
N LEU A 251 1.72 6.60 5.68
CA LEU A 251 3.03 7.25 5.64
C LEU A 251 3.01 8.55 4.82
N PRO A 252 2.38 8.60 3.62
CA PRO A 252 2.24 9.86 2.87
C PRO A 252 1.40 10.91 3.60
N ALA A 253 0.29 10.53 4.21
CA ALA A 253 -0.50 11.47 5.02
C ALA A 253 0.35 12.07 6.14
N TRP A 254 1.12 11.27 6.84
CA TRP A 254 2.01 11.73 7.91
C TRP A 254 3.19 12.56 7.40
N HIS A 255 3.70 12.29 6.20
CA HIS A 255 4.68 13.16 5.55
C HIS A 255 4.16 14.61 5.42
N PHE A 256 2.90 14.78 5.09
CA PHE A 256 2.24 16.08 4.97
C PHE A 256 1.63 16.61 6.29
N GLY A 257 1.63 15.83 7.37
CA GLY A 257 1.03 16.20 8.65
C GLY A 257 -0.50 16.14 8.64
N ILE A 258 -1.06 15.27 7.80
CA ILE A 258 -2.49 15.01 7.65
C ILE A 258 -2.90 13.87 8.60
N PRO A 259 -3.98 14.02 9.39
CA PRO A 259 -4.48 12.96 10.25
C PRO A 259 -5.10 11.81 9.43
N VAL A 260 -4.85 10.58 9.91
CA VAL A 260 -5.44 9.36 9.34
C VAL A 260 -6.45 8.79 10.33
N ILE A 261 -7.52 8.16 9.83
CA ILE A 261 -8.42 7.36 10.66
C ILE A 261 -7.94 5.93 10.65
N SER A 262 -7.86 5.32 11.84
CA SER A 262 -7.71 3.87 12.01
C SER A 262 -8.97 3.27 12.58
N TYR A 263 -9.37 2.17 12.00
CA TYR A 263 -10.47 1.35 12.47
C TYR A 263 -10.16 -0.12 12.20
N ARG A 264 -10.18 -0.92 13.24
CA ARG A 264 -9.95 -2.35 13.12
C ARG A 264 -11.25 -3.05 12.77
N SER A 265 -11.45 -3.39 11.52
CA SER A 265 -12.63 -4.16 11.06
C SER A 265 -12.23 -5.60 10.75
N GLY A 266 -13.01 -6.57 11.23
CA GLY A 266 -12.85 -7.98 10.84
C GLY A 266 -13.26 -8.22 9.39
N LYS A 267 -14.34 -7.57 8.95
CA LYS A 267 -14.83 -7.54 7.56
C LYS A 267 -15.18 -6.11 7.19
N PHE A 268 -14.97 -5.77 5.92
CA PHE A 268 -15.40 -4.49 5.41
C PHE A 268 -16.92 -4.36 5.45
N ASP A 269 -17.41 -3.31 6.11
CA ASP A 269 -18.81 -2.95 6.19
C ASP A 269 -19.03 -1.65 5.39
N PRO A 270 -19.71 -1.71 4.25
CA PRO A 270 -19.91 -0.55 3.39
C PRO A 270 -20.82 0.52 4.00
N GLU A 271 -21.83 0.16 4.82
CA GLU A 271 -22.68 1.15 5.50
C GLU A 271 -21.89 1.89 6.57
N PHE A 272 -21.07 1.17 7.33
CA PHE A 272 -20.16 1.77 8.29
C PHE A 272 -19.12 2.67 7.62
N ALA A 273 -18.61 2.30 6.43
CA ALA A 273 -17.69 3.12 5.66
C ALA A 273 -18.28 4.49 5.30
N PHE A 274 -19.52 4.54 4.81
CA PHE A 274 -20.23 5.79 4.56
C PHE A 274 -20.42 6.61 5.84
N HIS A 275 -20.86 5.96 6.93
CA HIS A 275 -21.04 6.60 8.23
C HIS A 275 -19.73 7.21 8.74
N LEU A 276 -18.64 6.45 8.68
CA LEU A 276 -17.30 6.88 9.09
C LEU A 276 -16.84 8.11 8.29
N MET A 277 -16.90 8.03 6.95
CA MET A 277 -16.48 9.14 6.09
C MET A 277 -17.28 10.41 6.32
N SER A 278 -18.60 10.30 6.52
CA SER A 278 -19.47 11.42 6.85
C SER A 278 -19.18 11.99 8.24
N LYS A 279 -19.13 11.14 9.26
CA LYS A 279 -18.92 11.55 10.68
C LYS A 279 -17.60 12.28 10.89
N PHE A 280 -16.53 11.78 10.30
CA PHE A 280 -15.18 12.33 10.47
C PHE A 280 -14.79 13.33 9.37
N LYS A 281 -15.71 13.68 8.46
CA LYS A 281 -15.48 14.63 7.38
C LYS A 281 -14.26 14.25 6.54
N VAL A 282 -14.16 12.96 6.19
CA VAL A 282 -13.05 12.46 5.36
C VAL A 282 -13.00 13.25 4.05
N ARG A 283 -11.81 13.74 3.74
CA ARG A 283 -11.55 14.54 2.53
C ARG A 283 -10.93 13.72 1.43
N ASN A 284 -10.04 12.82 1.79
CA ASN A 284 -9.29 12.00 0.85
C ASN A 284 -9.40 10.54 1.27
N THR A 285 -9.62 9.65 0.31
CA THR A 285 -9.71 8.22 0.60
C THR A 285 -9.12 7.37 -0.52
N PHE A 286 -8.44 6.30 -0.14
CA PHE A 286 -8.10 5.19 -1.04
C PHE A 286 -9.11 4.08 -0.80
N LEU A 287 -9.88 3.73 -1.82
CA LEU A 287 -10.86 2.65 -1.80
C LEU A 287 -10.51 1.61 -2.88
N PRO A 288 -10.10 0.40 -2.49
CA PRO A 288 -9.92 -0.68 -3.47
C PRO A 288 -11.19 -0.93 -4.28
N PRO A 289 -11.13 -1.38 -5.55
CA PRO A 289 -12.29 -1.65 -6.37
C PRO A 289 -13.31 -2.59 -5.73
N THR A 290 -12.84 -3.62 -5.03
CA THR A 290 -13.71 -4.52 -4.26
C THR A 290 -14.52 -3.77 -3.19
N ALA A 291 -13.93 -2.82 -2.46
CA ALA A 291 -14.66 -2.00 -1.49
C ALA A 291 -15.71 -1.11 -2.18
N LEU A 292 -15.36 -0.51 -3.31
CA LEU A 292 -16.29 0.30 -4.11
C LEU A 292 -17.47 -0.53 -4.64
N LYS A 293 -17.23 -1.75 -5.12
CA LYS A 293 -18.27 -2.71 -5.54
C LYS A 293 -19.24 -3.00 -4.38
N MET A 294 -18.71 -3.32 -3.20
CA MET A 294 -19.52 -3.55 -2.00
C MET A 294 -20.31 -2.30 -1.57
N MET A 295 -19.71 -1.12 -1.65
CA MET A 295 -20.40 0.14 -1.34
C MET A 295 -21.51 0.45 -2.34
N LYS A 296 -21.32 0.12 -3.63
CA LYS A 296 -22.32 0.28 -4.67
C LYS A 296 -23.53 -0.64 -4.45
N ALA A 297 -23.30 -1.86 -3.98
CA ALA A 297 -24.36 -2.84 -3.72
C ALA A 297 -25.29 -2.47 -2.54
N VAL A 298 -24.90 -1.51 -1.69
CA VAL A 298 -25.74 -1.06 -0.58
C VAL A 298 -26.91 -0.22 -1.10
N ASN A 299 -28.11 -0.55 -0.66
CA ASN A 299 -29.30 0.25 -0.97
C ASN A 299 -29.31 1.55 -0.15
N LEU A 300 -28.78 2.62 -0.73
CA LEU A 300 -28.51 3.90 -0.11
C LEU A 300 -29.77 4.77 0.13
N SER A 301 -30.95 4.17 0.30
CA SER A 301 -32.18 4.89 0.60
C SER A 301 -32.15 5.69 1.93
N LYS A 302 -31.10 5.51 2.75
CA LYS A 302 -30.93 6.19 4.05
C LYS A 302 -29.49 6.69 4.24
N ASN A 303 -29.29 8.02 4.10
CA ASN A 303 -28.20 8.78 4.71
C ASN A 303 -26.79 8.76 4.08
N ILE A 304 -26.64 9.11 2.81
CA ILE A 304 -25.31 9.57 2.28
C ILE A 304 -25.12 11.08 2.54
N ASN A 305 -26.03 11.73 3.21
CA ASN A 305 -25.95 13.16 3.52
C ASN A 305 -24.73 13.44 4.41
N GLY A 306 -23.82 14.26 3.93
CA GLY A 306 -22.71 14.78 4.74
C GLY A 306 -21.32 14.25 4.37
N LEU A 307 -21.16 13.51 3.27
CA LEU A 307 -19.83 13.25 2.69
C LEU A 307 -19.14 14.58 2.35
N ASN A 308 -17.85 14.66 2.64
CA ASN A 308 -17.03 15.84 2.39
C ASN A 308 -15.78 15.47 1.57
N LEU A 309 -15.92 14.46 0.73
CA LEU A 309 -14.82 13.95 -0.08
C LEU A 309 -14.33 15.03 -1.06
N ARG A 310 -13.04 15.11 -1.21
CA ARG A 310 -12.35 15.92 -2.23
C ARG A 310 -11.78 15.02 -3.31
N THR A 311 -11.18 13.90 -2.91
CA THR A 311 -10.58 12.94 -3.84
C THR A 311 -10.82 11.51 -3.39
N VAL A 312 -10.98 10.65 -4.37
CA VAL A 312 -11.00 9.19 -4.21
C VAL A 312 -9.96 8.61 -5.15
N GLY A 313 -8.96 7.95 -4.59
CA GLY A 313 -8.03 7.12 -5.33
C GLY A 313 -8.50 5.66 -5.32
N SER A 314 -8.29 4.92 -6.41
CA SER A 314 -8.56 3.49 -6.49
C SER A 314 -7.49 2.77 -7.32
N GLY A 315 -7.17 1.54 -6.95
CA GLY A 315 -6.17 0.74 -7.66
C GLY A 315 -6.00 -0.64 -7.03
N GLY A 316 -5.15 -1.44 -7.67
CA GLY A 316 -4.90 -2.84 -7.29
C GLY A 316 -5.70 -3.87 -8.08
N GLU A 317 -6.83 -3.46 -8.65
CA GLU A 317 -7.69 -4.23 -9.56
C GLU A 317 -8.25 -3.28 -10.62
N ALA A 318 -8.78 -3.80 -11.73
CA ALA A 318 -9.48 -2.98 -12.72
C ALA A 318 -10.76 -2.39 -12.13
N LEU A 319 -11.01 -1.10 -12.40
CA LEU A 319 -12.13 -0.39 -11.76
C LEU A 319 -13.46 -0.56 -12.51
N GLY A 320 -13.41 -0.59 -13.83
CA GLY A 320 -14.61 -0.66 -14.67
C GLY A 320 -15.39 0.67 -14.77
N GLU A 321 -16.10 0.83 -15.88
CA GLU A 321 -16.86 2.07 -16.19
C GLU A 321 -17.96 2.35 -15.18
N GLU A 322 -18.68 1.33 -14.82
CA GLU A 322 -19.86 1.42 -13.96
C GLU A 322 -19.54 1.98 -12.57
N LEU A 323 -18.35 1.66 -12.03
CA LEU A 323 -17.89 2.22 -10.75
C LEU A 323 -17.46 3.68 -10.86
N LEU A 324 -16.89 4.08 -12.00
CA LEU A 324 -16.53 5.48 -12.24
C LEU A 324 -17.77 6.37 -12.30
N GLU A 325 -18.81 5.95 -13.03
CA GLU A 325 -20.09 6.66 -13.08
C GLU A 325 -20.79 6.72 -11.73
N TRP A 326 -20.82 5.58 -11.03
CA TRP A 326 -21.39 5.51 -9.69
C TRP A 326 -20.66 6.45 -8.72
N GLY A 327 -19.33 6.47 -8.75
CA GLY A 327 -18.52 7.34 -7.91
C GLY A 327 -18.85 8.82 -8.11
N ASN A 328 -18.89 9.28 -9.35
CA ASN A 328 -19.28 10.65 -9.68
C ASN A 328 -20.68 10.99 -9.14
N LYS A 329 -21.64 10.08 -9.29
CA LYS A 329 -23.05 10.32 -8.88
C LYS A 329 -23.25 10.25 -7.37
N ILE A 330 -22.61 9.31 -6.68
CA ILE A 330 -22.90 8.98 -5.28
C ILE A 330 -21.87 9.56 -4.33
N LEU A 331 -20.58 9.46 -4.65
CA LEU A 331 -19.52 10.05 -3.83
C LEU A 331 -19.36 11.55 -4.08
N GLY A 332 -19.90 12.06 -5.19
CA GLY A 332 -19.86 13.47 -5.57
C GLY A 332 -18.48 13.93 -6.07
N VAL A 333 -17.57 12.99 -6.35
CA VAL A 333 -16.21 13.24 -6.87
C VAL A 333 -15.81 12.16 -7.85
N GLY A 334 -14.95 12.50 -8.80
CA GLY A 334 -14.33 11.52 -9.69
C GLY A 334 -13.41 10.56 -8.94
N ILE A 335 -13.35 9.31 -9.40
CA ILE A 335 -12.38 8.33 -8.90
C ILE A 335 -11.15 8.39 -9.80
N ASN A 336 -10.01 8.71 -9.21
CA ASN A 336 -8.72 8.68 -9.89
C ASN A 336 -8.10 7.27 -9.76
N GLU A 337 -8.07 6.55 -10.86
CA GLU A 337 -7.45 5.23 -10.90
C GLU A 337 -5.93 5.36 -10.94
N PHE A 338 -5.24 4.42 -10.28
CA PHE A 338 -3.78 4.33 -10.27
C PHE A 338 -3.30 2.88 -10.35
N TYR A 339 -2.07 2.71 -10.77
CA TYR A 339 -1.43 1.42 -10.94
C TYR A 339 -0.04 1.39 -10.30
N GLY A 340 0.29 0.24 -9.74
CA GLY A 340 1.60 -0.10 -9.19
C GLY A 340 1.63 -1.51 -8.62
N GLN A 341 2.81 -1.93 -8.19
CA GLN A 341 3.06 -3.20 -7.52
C GLN A 341 3.89 -2.93 -6.27
N THR A 342 3.96 -3.88 -5.35
CA THR A 342 4.82 -3.74 -4.16
C THR A 342 6.28 -3.41 -4.53
N GLU A 343 6.77 -3.91 -5.65
CA GLU A 343 8.12 -3.71 -6.17
C GLU A 343 8.34 -2.32 -6.80
N CYS A 344 7.26 -1.63 -7.22
CA CYS A 344 7.28 -0.29 -7.81
C CYS A 344 5.89 0.36 -7.72
N ASN A 345 5.53 0.81 -6.53
CA ASN A 345 4.17 1.24 -6.27
C ASN A 345 3.89 2.67 -6.73
N LEU A 346 2.66 2.86 -7.29
CA LEU A 346 2.09 4.08 -7.84
C LEU A 346 2.98 4.75 -8.90
N THR A 347 3.21 4.03 -9.99
CA THR A 347 4.00 4.53 -11.12
C THR A 347 3.17 5.03 -12.30
N VAL A 348 1.87 4.75 -12.31
CA VAL A 348 0.89 5.28 -13.28
C VAL A 348 -0.34 5.76 -12.52
N SER A 349 -0.92 6.88 -12.92
CA SER A 349 -2.11 7.43 -12.24
C SER A 349 -2.90 8.38 -13.13
N ASN A 350 -4.19 8.47 -12.86
CA ASN A 350 -5.05 9.59 -13.25
C ASN A 350 -4.90 10.77 -12.28
N ASN A 351 -5.30 11.96 -12.72
CA ASN A 351 -5.42 13.17 -11.90
C ASN A 351 -6.48 14.08 -12.53
N GLY A 352 -7.66 14.12 -11.95
CA GLY A 352 -8.79 14.88 -12.49
C GLY A 352 -8.58 16.40 -12.58
N ALA A 353 -7.61 16.95 -11.82
CA ALA A 353 -7.28 18.39 -11.90
C ALA A 353 -6.31 18.73 -13.03
N LEU A 354 -5.57 17.78 -13.60
CA LEU A 354 -4.54 18.01 -14.62
C LEU A 354 -4.84 17.42 -15.99
N MET A 355 -5.67 16.40 -16.04
CA MET A 355 -5.96 15.65 -17.26
C MET A 355 -7.39 15.12 -17.25
N VAL A 356 -7.94 14.90 -18.43
CA VAL A 356 -9.24 14.27 -18.56
C VAL A 356 -9.11 12.80 -18.18
N SER A 357 -9.88 12.34 -17.20
CA SER A 357 -9.98 10.92 -16.90
C SER A 357 -10.63 10.18 -18.08
N LYS A 358 -9.87 9.28 -18.70
CA LYS A 358 -10.37 8.43 -19.77
C LYS A 358 -10.85 7.11 -19.18
N GLN A 359 -12.01 6.70 -19.61
CA GLN A 359 -12.67 5.48 -19.21
C GLN A 359 -11.80 4.25 -19.49
N GLY A 360 -11.68 3.35 -18.51
CA GLY A 360 -10.87 2.13 -18.58
C GLY A 360 -9.35 2.37 -18.57
N SER A 361 -8.90 3.62 -18.47
CA SER A 361 -7.48 3.94 -18.40
C SER A 361 -7.01 4.04 -16.97
N ILE A 362 -5.88 3.38 -16.67
CA ILE A 362 -5.14 3.52 -15.42
C ILE A 362 -4.35 4.84 -15.33
N GLY A 363 -4.46 5.72 -16.34
CA GLY A 363 -3.82 7.04 -16.37
C GLY A 363 -2.52 7.09 -17.17
N LYS A 364 -1.66 8.01 -16.78
CA LYS A 364 -0.34 8.26 -17.39
C LYS A 364 0.78 8.03 -16.38
N PRO A 365 2.04 7.86 -16.84
CA PRO A 365 3.18 7.74 -15.94
C PRO A 365 3.23 8.86 -14.89
N VAL A 366 3.45 8.51 -13.64
CA VAL A 366 3.60 9.48 -12.55
C VAL A 366 4.90 10.29 -12.75
N PRO A 367 4.90 11.62 -12.54
CA PRO A 367 6.10 12.44 -12.66
C PRO A 367 7.27 11.89 -11.83
N GLY A 368 8.43 11.76 -12.49
CA GLY A 368 9.63 11.18 -11.91
C GLY A 368 9.81 9.68 -12.13
N HIS A 369 8.79 8.98 -12.63
CA HIS A 369 8.89 7.57 -13.00
C HIS A 369 8.89 7.39 -14.52
N VAL A 370 9.83 6.61 -15.04
CA VAL A 370 9.87 6.28 -16.47
C VAL A 370 9.20 4.92 -16.66
N VAL A 371 8.01 4.96 -17.26
CA VAL A 371 7.20 3.77 -17.57
C VAL A 371 7.13 3.61 -19.07
N LYS A 372 7.35 2.39 -19.57
CA LYS A 372 7.27 2.06 -20.99
C LYS A 372 6.55 0.73 -21.18
N LEU A 373 6.17 0.47 -22.43
CA LEU A 373 5.70 -0.85 -22.86
C LEU A 373 6.81 -1.56 -23.62
N MET A 374 6.96 -2.86 -23.36
CA MET A 374 8.00 -3.70 -23.95
C MET A 374 7.40 -4.96 -24.57
N ASP A 375 7.89 -5.35 -25.73
CA ASP A 375 7.47 -6.58 -26.40
C ASP A 375 8.24 -7.81 -25.89
N LYS A 376 7.87 -8.98 -26.37
CA LYS A 376 8.49 -10.26 -26.01
C LYS A 376 9.98 -10.40 -26.40
N ASN A 377 10.48 -9.51 -27.27
CA ASN A 377 11.88 -9.46 -27.69
C ASN A 377 12.68 -8.40 -26.93
N ASN A 378 12.11 -7.88 -25.84
CA ASN A 378 12.68 -6.78 -25.03
C ASN A 378 12.88 -5.47 -25.83
N GLN A 379 12.01 -5.21 -26.83
CA GLN A 379 12.01 -3.97 -27.59
C GLN A 379 10.89 -3.05 -27.11
N PHE A 380 11.20 -1.75 -27.00
CA PHE A 380 10.18 -0.78 -26.59
C PHE A 380 9.12 -0.60 -27.66
N ILE A 381 7.87 -0.65 -27.25
CA ILE A 381 6.72 -0.41 -28.13
C ILE A 381 6.43 1.09 -28.14
N SER A 382 6.54 1.71 -29.30
CA SER A 382 6.15 3.10 -29.54
C SER A 382 4.82 3.21 -30.31
N LYS A 383 4.38 2.14 -30.98
CA LYS A 383 3.14 2.13 -31.75
C LYS A 383 1.93 2.06 -30.82
N GLU A 384 0.96 2.93 -31.10
CA GLU A 384 -0.31 3.01 -30.37
C GLU A 384 -1.15 1.74 -30.55
N GLY A 385 -1.94 1.40 -29.53
CA GLY A 385 -2.84 0.24 -29.54
C GLY A 385 -2.14 -1.12 -29.55
N CYS A 386 -0.80 -1.17 -29.45
CA CYS A 386 -0.07 -2.42 -29.36
C CYS A 386 0.13 -2.81 -27.89
N ASP A 387 -0.20 -4.07 -27.60
CA ASP A 387 -0.03 -4.65 -26.28
C ASP A 387 1.45 -4.90 -25.96
N GLY A 388 1.87 -4.52 -24.76
CA GLY A 388 3.21 -4.80 -24.24
C GLY A 388 3.21 -4.92 -22.73
N GLU A 389 4.28 -5.52 -22.21
CA GLU A 389 4.52 -5.56 -20.78
C GLU A 389 4.82 -4.15 -20.27
N ILE A 390 4.19 -3.75 -19.18
CA ILE A 390 4.55 -2.54 -18.46
C ILE A 390 5.93 -2.75 -17.82
N VAL A 391 6.90 -1.90 -18.17
CA VAL A 391 8.21 -1.92 -17.54
C VAL A 391 8.52 -0.56 -16.94
N VAL A 392 9.10 -0.57 -15.75
CA VAL A 392 9.46 0.63 -15.00
C VAL A 392 10.98 0.73 -14.92
N LYS A 393 11.54 1.91 -15.22
CA LYS A 393 12.97 2.10 -15.06
C LYS A 393 13.37 1.87 -13.60
N TYR A 394 14.31 0.94 -13.37
CA TYR A 394 14.67 0.51 -12.02
C TYR A 394 15.40 1.60 -11.20
N ASP A 395 16.02 2.54 -11.87
CA ASP A 395 16.64 3.72 -11.28
C ASP A 395 15.58 4.76 -10.84
N THR A 396 14.73 4.35 -9.90
CA THR A 396 13.68 5.21 -9.34
C THR A 396 13.58 5.01 -7.82
N PRO A 397 13.30 6.06 -7.03
CA PRO A 397 13.24 5.95 -5.56
C PRO A 397 12.19 4.98 -5.03
N VAL A 398 11.15 4.70 -5.82
CA VAL A 398 10.08 3.78 -5.44
C VAL A 398 10.45 2.30 -5.61
N ALA A 399 11.47 2.00 -6.43
CA ALA A 399 11.84 0.62 -6.72
C ALA A 399 12.33 -0.12 -5.47
N PHE A 400 11.89 -1.38 -5.33
CA PHE A 400 12.38 -2.25 -4.30
C PHE A 400 13.89 -2.52 -4.47
N LEU A 401 14.59 -2.88 -3.39
CA LEU A 401 16.01 -3.21 -3.47
C LEU A 401 16.24 -4.60 -4.08
N LYS A 402 15.45 -5.56 -3.64
CA LYS A 402 15.51 -6.96 -4.09
C LYS A 402 14.41 -7.77 -3.41
N TYR A 403 14.19 -8.99 -3.84
CA TYR A 403 13.50 -10.00 -3.03
C TYR A 403 14.43 -10.51 -1.92
N TRP A 404 13.90 -10.55 -0.71
CA TRP A 404 14.63 -11.00 0.47
C TRP A 404 15.06 -12.44 0.32
N ASP A 405 16.36 -12.68 0.50
CA ASP A 405 17.01 -14.02 0.40
C ASP A 405 16.69 -14.77 -0.91
N ASN A 406 16.37 -14.02 -2.00
CA ASN A 406 16.00 -14.59 -3.30
C ASN A 406 16.57 -13.78 -4.48
N ASN A 407 17.86 -13.95 -4.73
CA ASN A 407 18.56 -13.23 -5.79
C ASN A 407 18.13 -13.68 -7.20
N GLU A 408 17.73 -14.94 -7.37
CA GLU A 408 17.32 -15.45 -8.68
C GLU A 408 16.02 -14.80 -9.16
N GLU A 409 15.03 -14.71 -8.27
CA GLU A 409 13.77 -13.99 -8.61
C GLU A 409 14.00 -12.49 -8.79
N THR A 410 14.96 -11.90 -8.06
CA THR A 410 15.34 -10.51 -8.26
C THR A 410 15.90 -10.27 -9.66
N LYS A 411 16.79 -11.15 -10.13
CA LYS A 411 17.35 -11.07 -11.49
C LYS A 411 16.31 -11.25 -12.59
N LYS A 412 15.31 -12.11 -12.37
CA LYS A 412 14.18 -12.26 -13.31
C LYS A 412 13.29 -11.03 -13.35
N LYS A 413 13.12 -10.35 -12.20
CA LYS A 413 12.28 -9.16 -12.07
C LYS A 413 12.96 -7.89 -12.61
N VAL A 414 14.28 -7.82 -12.55
CA VAL A 414 15.06 -6.66 -12.99
C VAL A 414 16.07 -7.08 -14.05
N ILE A 415 15.80 -6.69 -15.30
CA ILE A 415 16.59 -7.03 -16.49
C ILE A 415 17.03 -5.72 -17.16
N ASP A 416 18.32 -5.57 -17.43
CA ASP A 416 18.92 -4.43 -18.14
C ASP A 416 18.48 -3.06 -17.61
N GLY A 417 18.31 -2.94 -16.28
CA GLY A 417 17.92 -1.70 -15.62
C GLY A 417 16.42 -1.38 -15.71
N TRP A 418 15.59 -2.35 -16.12
CA TRP A 418 14.13 -2.26 -16.12
C TRP A 418 13.52 -3.29 -15.19
N LEU A 419 12.54 -2.85 -14.45
CA LEU A 419 11.68 -3.70 -13.62
C LEU A 419 10.54 -4.19 -14.51
N HIS A 420 10.49 -5.49 -14.72
CA HIS A 420 9.45 -6.20 -15.45
C HIS A 420 8.28 -6.46 -14.52
N THR A 421 7.10 -5.91 -14.83
CA THR A 421 5.95 -6.04 -13.93
C THR A 421 5.23 -7.37 -14.09
N GLY A 422 5.28 -7.97 -15.27
CA GLY A 422 4.44 -9.09 -15.67
C GLY A 422 3.01 -8.68 -15.99
N ASP A 423 2.72 -7.38 -16.00
CA ASP A 423 1.42 -6.81 -16.31
C ASP A 423 1.43 -6.22 -17.74
N TYR A 424 0.39 -6.47 -18.51
CA TYR A 424 0.28 -6.03 -19.89
C TYR A 424 -0.70 -4.86 -20.02
N ALA A 425 -0.36 -3.95 -20.93
CA ALA A 425 -1.18 -2.79 -21.25
C ALA A 425 -0.97 -2.38 -22.71
N TYR A 426 -1.86 -1.56 -23.25
CA TYR A 426 -1.60 -0.78 -24.45
C TYR A 426 -1.65 0.71 -24.13
N LYS A 427 -1.17 1.54 -25.04
CA LYS A 427 -1.12 2.99 -24.89
C LYS A 427 -1.86 3.64 -26.06
N ASP A 428 -2.70 4.66 -25.79
CA ASP A 428 -3.34 5.47 -26.82
C ASP A 428 -2.41 6.59 -27.35
N ASP A 429 -2.91 7.37 -28.31
CA ASP A 429 -2.22 8.49 -28.95
C ASP A 429 -1.94 9.67 -28.02
N GLU A 430 -2.69 9.80 -26.92
CA GLU A 430 -2.46 10.81 -25.89
C GLU A 430 -1.55 10.33 -24.75
N GLY A 431 -1.13 9.06 -24.76
CA GLY A 431 -0.22 8.47 -23.79
C GLY A 431 -0.88 7.87 -22.56
N TYR A 432 -2.19 7.69 -22.56
CA TYR A 432 -2.89 6.95 -21.50
C TYR A 432 -2.65 5.45 -21.65
N LEU A 433 -2.46 4.78 -20.52
CA LEU A 433 -2.27 3.34 -20.45
C LEU A 433 -3.58 2.63 -20.10
N TYR A 434 -3.85 1.53 -20.77
CA TYR A 434 -5.02 0.68 -20.56
C TYR A 434 -4.56 -0.71 -20.14
N PHE A 435 -4.90 -1.11 -18.93
CA PHE A 435 -4.51 -2.41 -18.38
C PHE A 435 -5.26 -3.55 -19.08
N LYS A 436 -4.53 -4.62 -19.40
CA LYS A 436 -5.07 -5.82 -20.07
C LYS A 436 -5.17 -7.04 -19.16
N GLY A 437 -4.26 -7.14 -18.19
CA GLY A 437 -4.16 -8.29 -17.31
C GLY A 437 -2.71 -8.65 -17.02
N ARG A 438 -2.52 -9.65 -16.18
CA ARG A 438 -1.21 -10.23 -15.91
C ARG A 438 -0.83 -11.21 -17.01
N GLU A 439 0.45 -11.37 -17.25
CA GLU A 439 0.97 -12.36 -18.22
C GLU A 439 0.42 -13.76 -17.95
N ASP A 440 0.35 -14.14 -16.66
CA ASP A 440 -0.13 -15.45 -16.19
C ASP A 440 -1.65 -15.61 -16.31
N ASP A 441 -2.42 -14.53 -16.35
CA ASP A 441 -3.89 -14.54 -16.40
C ASP A 441 -4.45 -14.31 -17.81
N ILE A 442 -3.61 -13.85 -18.77
CA ILE A 442 -4.04 -13.61 -20.15
C ILE A 442 -4.41 -14.91 -20.81
N ILE A 443 -5.66 -14.99 -21.26
CA ILE A 443 -6.23 -16.16 -21.93
C ILE A 443 -5.77 -16.17 -23.40
N ASN A 444 -5.08 -17.24 -23.81
CA ASN A 444 -4.59 -17.40 -25.16
C ASN A 444 -5.53 -18.31 -25.97
N SER A 445 -6.57 -17.74 -26.59
CA SER A 445 -7.58 -18.48 -27.32
C SER A 445 -7.44 -18.27 -28.84
N SER A 446 -7.19 -19.35 -29.59
CA SER A 446 -7.09 -19.32 -31.07
C SER A 446 -6.12 -18.25 -31.62
N GLY A 447 -5.05 -17.95 -30.86
CA GLY A 447 -4.07 -16.91 -31.20
C GLY A 447 -4.43 -15.50 -30.76
N TYR A 448 -5.60 -15.29 -30.16
CA TYR A 448 -5.99 -14.05 -29.50
C TYR A 448 -5.51 -14.04 -28.05
N ARG A 449 -4.97 -12.91 -27.62
CA ARG A 449 -4.64 -12.63 -26.21
C ARG A 449 -5.79 -11.85 -25.61
N ILE A 450 -6.54 -12.46 -24.71
CA ILE A 450 -7.76 -11.92 -24.14
C ILE A 450 -7.49 -11.63 -22.66
N GLY A 451 -7.60 -10.37 -22.28
CA GLY A 451 -7.54 -9.97 -20.87
C GLY A 451 -8.84 -10.37 -20.15
N PRO A 452 -8.77 -11.11 -19.03
CA PRO A 452 -9.97 -11.43 -18.24
C PRO A 452 -10.81 -10.20 -17.93
N SER A 453 -10.18 -9.10 -17.56
CA SER A 453 -10.85 -7.85 -17.17
C SER A 453 -11.75 -7.28 -18.27
N GLU A 454 -11.37 -7.39 -19.54
CA GLU A 454 -12.19 -6.89 -20.66
C GLU A 454 -13.52 -7.67 -20.78
N VAL A 455 -13.46 -8.97 -20.52
CA VAL A 455 -14.65 -9.83 -20.56
C VAL A 455 -15.49 -9.64 -19.29
N GLU A 456 -14.85 -9.51 -18.14
CA GLU A 456 -15.50 -9.23 -16.86
C GLU A 456 -16.26 -7.91 -16.89
N ASP A 457 -15.67 -6.84 -17.39
CA ASP A 457 -16.32 -5.54 -17.53
C ASP A 457 -17.54 -5.61 -18.45
N CYS A 458 -17.43 -6.34 -19.56
CA CYS A 458 -18.56 -6.55 -20.46
C CYS A 458 -19.71 -7.31 -19.78
N ILE A 459 -19.40 -8.35 -19.01
CA ILE A 459 -20.41 -9.15 -18.30
C ILE A 459 -21.03 -8.36 -17.15
N LEU A 460 -20.22 -7.59 -16.40
CA LEU A 460 -20.68 -6.73 -15.29
C LEU A 460 -21.61 -5.59 -15.75
N SER A 461 -21.56 -5.20 -17.04
CA SER A 461 -22.51 -4.23 -17.59
C SER A 461 -23.96 -4.73 -17.64
N HIS A 462 -24.18 -6.04 -17.47
CA HIS A 462 -25.52 -6.61 -17.40
C HIS A 462 -26.12 -6.43 -16.02
N SER A 463 -27.31 -5.84 -15.92
CA SER A 463 -27.95 -5.43 -14.66
C SER A 463 -28.24 -6.55 -13.66
N GLU A 464 -28.26 -7.80 -14.08
CA GLU A 464 -28.49 -8.98 -13.22
C GLU A 464 -27.21 -9.65 -12.74
N VAL A 465 -26.02 -9.14 -13.16
CA VAL A 465 -24.73 -9.69 -12.75
C VAL A 465 -24.14 -8.85 -11.63
N GLU A 466 -24.00 -9.42 -10.46
CA GLU A 466 -23.40 -8.78 -9.29
C GLU A 466 -21.89 -9.00 -9.22
N MET A 467 -21.41 -10.17 -9.65
CA MET A 467 -20.00 -10.54 -9.61
C MET A 467 -19.68 -11.52 -10.73
N VAL A 468 -18.49 -11.38 -11.32
CA VAL A 468 -17.96 -12.28 -12.36
C VAL A 468 -16.47 -12.48 -12.16
N ALA A 469 -15.99 -13.66 -12.51
CA ALA A 469 -14.57 -13.95 -12.67
C ALA A 469 -14.38 -14.72 -13.98
N VAL A 470 -13.42 -14.30 -14.80
CA VAL A 470 -13.12 -14.89 -16.10
C VAL A 470 -11.78 -15.61 -16.05
N ILE A 471 -11.75 -16.87 -16.46
CA ILE A 471 -10.54 -17.71 -16.47
C ILE A 471 -10.35 -18.39 -17.84
N GLY A 472 -9.08 -18.65 -18.17
CA GLY A 472 -8.71 -19.54 -19.27
C GLY A 472 -8.82 -21.01 -18.86
N VAL A 473 -9.50 -21.81 -19.67
CA VAL A 473 -9.56 -23.26 -19.48
C VAL A 473 -8.89 -23.93 -20.65
N PRO A 474 -7.96 -24.88 -20.45
CA PRO A 474 -7.26 -25.56 -21.54
C PRO A 474 -8.22 -26.22 -22.54
N ASP A 475 -8.00 -25.97 -23.84
CA ASP A 475 -8.75 -26.54 -24.98
C ASP A 475 -7.80 -27.12 -26.01
N LYS A 476 -8.11 -28.30 -26.53
CA LYS A 476 -7.24 -29.03 -27.45
C LYS A 476 -7.08 -28.37 -28.81
N ILE A 477 -8.03 -27.53 -29.24
CA ILE A 477 -8.06 -26.91 -30.55
C ILE A 477 -7.63 -25.44 -30.47
N ARG A 478 -8.10 -24.74 -29.42
CA ARG A 478 -7.96 -23.28 -29.30
C ARG A 478 -6.80 -22.88 -28.39
N GLY A 479 -6.13 -23.85 -27.74
CA GLY A 479 -5.19 -23.58 -26.65
C GLY A 479 -5.91 -23.37 -25.33
N GLU A 480 -6.71 -22.31 -25.23
CA GLU A 480 -7.61 -22.03 -24.11
C GLU A 480 -8.99 -21.55 -24.63
N ILE A 481 -10.00 -21.73 -23.80
CA ILE A 481 -11.32 -21.12 -23.95
C ILE A 481 -11.66 -20.29 -22.72
N ILE A 482 -12.44 -19.24 -22.94
CA ILE A 482 -12.96 -18.38 -21.87
C ILE A 482 -14.07 -19.14 -21.11
N LYS A 483 -13.97 -19.13 -19.81
CA LYS A 483 -15.02 -19.63 -18.92
C LYS A 483 -15.35 -18.62 -17.86
#